data_d7a7ea25a79d60d3129ebe04853f3d07
#
_entry.id   d7a7ea25a79d60d3129ebe04853f3d07
#
_cell.length_a   1.000
_cell.length_b   1.000
_cell.length_c   1.000
_cell.angle_alpha   90.00
_cell.angle_beta   90.00
_cell.angle_gamma   90.00
#
_symmetry.space_group_name_H-M   'P 1'
#
loop_
_entity.id
_entity.type
_entity.pdbx_description
1 polymer ?
#
loop_
_entity_poly.entity_id
_entity_poly.type
_entity_poly.pdbx_seq_one_letter_code
_entity_poly.pdbx_strand_id
1 'polypeptide(L)'
;MIIKHPIQQVVEGGQGMYQLYNIQKKSMTVKEYKKIAESQKYKTPDFFDYEELERKYWKNITYNPPIYGADVPGTITDPDCEEFNISKLDTILDMINTSYGIKIMGVNTAYLYFGMWKSTFAWHTEDMDLYSINYLHFGAPKSWYCIPPEHGRRLERLAAGNFSIQKESIQN
;
A
#
# COMPACT_ATOMS: atom_id res chain seq x y z
N MET A 1 5.95 -12.79 14.32
CA MET A 1 5.23 -11.52 14.10
C MET A 1 3.81 -11.83 13.62
N ILE A 2 2.84 -11.02 14.02
CA ILE A 2 1.42 -11.19 13.71
C ILE A 2 0.93 -9.95 12.94
N ILE A 3 0.26 -10.18 11.84
CA ILE A 3 -0.51 -9.17 11.11
C ILE A 3 -1.91 -9.15 11.73
N LYS A 4 -2.20 -8.15 12.54
CA LYS A 4 -3.46 -8.08 13.29
C LYS A 4 -4.69 -7.81 12.41
N HIS A 5 -4.52 -6.98 11.39
CA HIS A 5 -5.60 -6.49 10.53
C HIS A 5 -5.27 -6.63 9.05
N PRO A 6 -5.03 -7.87 8.55
CA PRO A 6 -4.81 -8.06 7.12
C PRO A 6 -6.07 -7.71 6.36
N ILE A 7 -5.91 -7.10 5.19
CA ILE A 7 -7.02 -6.68 4.32
C ILE A 7 -7.00 -7.45 3.01
N GLN A 8 -8.15 -7.93 2.58
CA GLN A 8 -8.35 -8.45 1.23
C GLN A 8 -8.81 -7.30 0.34
N GLN A 9 -8.11 -7.10 -0.76
CA GLN A 9 -8.31 -5.96 -1.65
C GLN A 9 -9.14 -6.36 -2.86
N VAL A 10 -10.45 -6.07 -2.81
CA VAL A 10 -11.37 -6.28 -3.93
C VAL A 10 -11.35 -5.05 -4.81
N VAL A 11 -11.11 -5.24 -6.11
CA VAL A 11 -11.07 -4.16 -7.10
C VAL A 11 -12.24 -4.30 -8.05
N GLU A 12 -13.00 -3.24 -8.21
CA GLU A 12 -14.11 -3.14 -9.14
C GLU A 12 -13.90 -1.96 -10.09
N GLY A 13 -14.42 -2.06 -11.31
CA GLY A 13 -14.34 -1.00 -12.30
C GLY A 13 -13.91 -1.50 -13.67
N GLY A 14 -13.54 -0.56 -14.53
CA GLY A 14 -13.12 -0.81 -15.90
C GLY A 14 -12.76 0.48 -16.63
N GLN A 15 -12.34 0.37 -17.89
CA GLN A 15 -11.98 1.51 -18.72
C GLN A 15 -10.92 2.43 -18.08
N GLY A 16 -9.97 1.83 -17.34
CA GLY A 16 -8.90 2.56 -16.67
C GLY A 16 -9.27 3.19 -15.32
N MET A 17 -10.51 3.07 -14.87
CA MET A 17 -10.98 3.58 -13.57
C MET A 17 -11.41 2.44 -12.68
N TYR A 18 -10.80 2.35 -11.49
CA TYR A 18 -11.02 1.27 -10.54
C TYR A 18 -11.24 1.82 -9.14
N GLN A 19 -12.07 1.11 -8.38
CA GLN A 19 -12.28 1.34 -6.95
C GLN A 19 -11.75 0.14 -6.17
N LEU A 20 -11.09 0.42 -5.07
CA LEU A 20 -10.51 -0.58 -4.18
C LEU A 20 -11.34 -0.65 -2.90
N TYR A 21 -11.83 -1.85 -2.59
CA TYR A 21 -12.54 -2.14 -1.34
C TYR A 21 -11.68 -3.03 -0.47
N ASN A 22 -11.48 -2.61 0.78
CA ASN A 22 -10.70 -3.36 1.75
C ASN A 22 -11.62 -4.16 2.67
N ILE A 23 -11.50 -5.48 2.62
CA ILE A 23 -12.25 -6.39 3.49
C ILE A 23 -11.29 -6.91 4.55
N GLN A 24 -11.54 -6.56 5.82
CA GLN A 24 -10.68 -7.04 6.91
C GLN A 24 -10.81 -8.55 7.08
N LYS A 25 -9.68 -9.20 7.16
CA LYS A 25 -9.55 -10.64 7.42
C LYS A 25 -9.14 -10.88 8.87
N LYS A 26 -9.28 -12.12 9.31
CA LYS A 26 -8.77 -12.54 10.62
C LYS A 26 -7.27 -12.35 10.70
N SER A 27 -6.78 -12.02 11.88
CA SER A 27 -5.35 -11.93 12.13
C SER A 27 -4.62 -13.21 11.72
N MET A 28 -3.41 -13.06 11.22
CA MET A 28 -2.57 -14.19 10.83
C MET A 28 -1.10 -13.88 11.12
N THR A 29 -0.31 -14.91 11.26
CA THR A 29 1.14 -14.77 11.36
C THR A 29 1.74 -14.43 10.00
N VAL A 30 2.92 -13.78 9.99
CA VAL A 30 3.68 -13.54 8.77
C VAL A 30 4.01 -14.86 8.04
N LYS A 31 4.23 -15.96 8.78
CA LYS A 31 4.47 -17.28 8.20
C LYS A 31 3.25 -17.83 7.45
N GLU A 32 2.05 -17.65 8.00
CA GLU A 32 0.79 -18.02 7.31
C GLU A 32 0.55 -17.14 6.09
N TYR A 33 0.78 -15.83 6.24
CA TYR A 33 0.68 -14.90 5.13
C TYR A 33 1.60 -15.30 3.97
N LYS A 34 2.86 -15.64 4.25
CA LYS A 34 3.83 -16.09 3.24
C LYS A 34 3.32 -17.34 2.51
N LYS A 35 2.78 -18.34 3.21
CA LYS A 35 2.21 -19.53 2.59
C LYS A 35 1.06 -19.21 1.62
N ILE A 36 0.20 -18.26 1.99
CA ILE A 36 -0.89 -17.80 1.12
C ILE A 36 -0.30 -17.10 -0.11
N ALA A 37 0.63 -16.16 0.09
CA ALA A 37 1.26 -15.40 -0.98
C ALA A 37 1.98 -16.27 -2.02
N GLU A 38 2.61 -17.37 -1.59
CA GLU A 38 3.34 -18.30 -2.43
C GLU A 38 2.45 -19.42 -3.03
N SER A 39 1.17 -19.47 -2.67
CA SER A 39 0.23 -20.45 -3.22
C SER A 39 -0.02 -20.23 -4.71
N GLN A 40 -0.43 -21.28 -5.42
CA GLN A 40 -0.72 -21.22 -6.87
C GLN A 40 -1.73 -20.12 -7.23
N LYS A 41 -2.66 -19.84 -6.33
CA LYS A 41 -3.69 -18.82 -6.53
C LYS A 41 -3.15 -17.40 -6.48
N TYR A 42 -2.15 -17.14 -5.62
CA TYR A 42 -1.71 -15.78 -5.28
C TYR A 42 -0.27 -15.47 -5.68
N LYS A 43 0.50 -16.48 -6.10
CA LYS A 43 1.89 -16.24 -6.49
C LYS A 43 2.00 -15.31 -7.69
N THR A 44 3.12 -14.60 -7.77
CA THR A 44 3.48 -13.81 -8.95
C THR A 44 3.47 -14.70 -10.19
N PRO A 45 2.85 -14.29 -11.31
CA PRO A 45 2.92 -15.03 -12.56
C PRO A 45 4.35 -14.99 -13.13
N ASP A 46 4.67 -15.95 -13.99
CA ASP A 46 5.90 -15.89 -14.76
C ASP A 46 5.88 -14.66 -15.68
N PHE A 47 7.01 -14.00 -15.84
CA PHE A 47 7.14 -12.81 -16.68
C PHE A 47 8.55 -12.72 -17.27
N PHE A 48 8.65 -12.12 -18.43
CA PHE A 48 9.93 -11.89 -19.11
C PHE A 48 10.59 -10.59 -18.62
N ASP A 49 9.81 -9.52 -18.56
CA ASP A 49 10.25 -8.21 -18.09
C ASP A 49 9.14 -7.52 -17.25
N TYR A 50 9.50 -6.40 -16.63
CA TYR A 50 8.55 -5.66 -15.78
C TYR A 50 7.43 -4.97 -16.55
N GLU A 51 7.60 -4.69 -17.84
CA GLU A 51 6.52 -4.16 -18.67
C GLU A 51 5.44 -5.21 -18.92
N GLU A 52 5.85 -6.47 -19.15
CA GLU A 52 4.91 -7.60 -19.22
C GLU A 52 4.19 -7.80 -17.89
N LEU A 53 4.92 -7.72 -16.77
CA LEU A 53 4.33 -7.86 -15.44
C LEU A 53 3.31 -6.75 -15.14
N GLU A 54 3.59 -5.52 -15.54
CA GLU A 54 2.66 -4.39 -15.43
C GLU A 54 1.39 -4.62 -16.26
N ARG A 55 1.52 -5.10 -17.50
CA ARG A 55 0.36 -5.49 -18.32
C ARG A 55 -0.46 -6.60 -17.67
N LYS A 56 0.19 -7.59 -17.05
CA LYS A 56 -0.48 -8.68 -16.30
C LYS A 56 -1.19 -8.14 -15.07
N TYR A 57 -0.61 -7.18 -14.37
CA TYR A 57 -1.23 -6.51 -13.23
C TYR A 57 -2.57 -5.87 -13.63
N TRP A 58 -2.58 -4.99 -14.61
CA TRP A 58 -3.79 -4.29 -15.05
C TRP A 58 -4.84 -5.23 -15.67
N LYS A 59 -4.40 -6.25 -16.39
CA LYS A 59 -5.30 -7.27 -16.96
C LYS A 59 -6.02 -8.08 -15.88
N ASN A 60 -5.37 -8.32 -14.75
CA ASN A 60 -5.85 -9.22 -13.70
C ASN A 60 -6.23 -8.51 -12.40
N ILE A 61 -6.30 -7.19 -12.40
CA ILE A 61 -6.49 -6.40 -11.17
C ILE A 61 -7.81 -6.72 -10.44
N THR A 62 -8.85 -7.10 -11.17
CA THR A 62 -10.16 -7.43 -10.63
C THR A 62 -10.31 -8.89 -10.19
N TYR A 63 -9.32 -9.75 -10.50
CA TYR A 63 -9.37 -11.18 -10.21
C TYR A 63 -8.49 -11.54 -9.01
N ASN A 64 -8.89 -12.63 -8.31
CA ASN A 64 -8.14 -13.14 -7.17
C ASN A 64 -7.68 -12.04 -6.22
N PRO A 65 -8.61 -11.42 -5.48
CA PRO A 65 -8.30 -10.32 -4.57
C PRO A 65 -7.14 -10.67 -3.63
N PRO A 66 -6.01 -9.95 -3.67
CA PRO A 66 -4.85 -10.23 -2.84
C PRO A 66 -5.13 -9.86 -1.38
N ILE A 67 -4.33 -10.40 -0.47
CA ILE A 67 -4.31 -9.98 0.92
C ILE A 67 -3.10 -9.07 1.11
N TYR A 68 -3.30 -7.95 1.79
CA TYR A 68 -2.25 -6.99 2.11
C TYR A 68 -2.14 -6.81 3.63
N GLY A 69 -0.98 -7.10 4.18
CA GLY A 69 -0.66 -6.82 5.57
C GLY A 69 -0.13 -5.39 5.70
N ALA A 70 -1.01 -4.41 5.49
CA ALA A 70 -0.66 -3.00 5.52
C ALA A 70 -0.71 -2.44 6.96
N ASP A 71 0.02 -1.34 7.17
CA ASP A 71 -0.02 -0.53 8.40
C ASP A 71 0.28 -1.33 9.68
N VAL A 72 1.20 -2.27 9.61
CA VAL A 72 1.62 -3.05 10.78
C VAL A 72 2.63 -2.23 11.58
N PRO A 73 2.30 -1.78 12.80
CA PRO A 73 3.23 -0.99 13.60
C PRO A 73 4.48 -1.77 13.95
N GLY A 74 5.64 -1.12 13.83
CA GLY A 74 6.92 -1.69 14.24
C GLY A 74 8.00 -1.62 13.18
N THR A 75 9.11 -2.26 13.50
CA THR A 75 10.29 -2.37 12.64
C THR A 75 10.89 -3.76 12.72
N ILE A 76 11.56 -4.17 11.65
CA ILE A 76 12.39 -5.38 11.60
C ILE A 76 13.86 -5.04 11.37
N THR A 77 14.21 -3.76 11.41
CA THR A 77 15.60 -3.31 11.35
C THR A 77 16.27 -3.56 12.70
N ASP A 78 17.49 -4.10 12.69
CA ASP A 78 18.24 -4.33 13.91
C ASP A 78 18.51 -3.00 14.64
N PRO A 79 18.43 -2.98 15.99
CA PRO A 79 18.55 -1.73 16.76
C PRO A 79 19.87 -1.00 16.62
N ASP A 80 20.95 -1.71 16.28
CA ASP A 80 22.30 -1.21 16.06
C ASP A 80 22.57 -0.79 14.61
N CYS A 81 21.64 -1.03 13.70
CA CYS A 81 21.72 -0.54 12.33
C CYS A 81 21.36 0.95 12.29
N GLU A 82 22.29 1.76 11.79
CA GLU A 82 22.09 3.22 11.70
C GLU A 82 21.71 3.67 10.29
N GLU A 83 22.15 2.95 9.25
CA GLU A 83 21.84 3.26 7.86
C GLU A 83 20.42 2.82 7.49
N PHE A 84 19.67 3.71 6.85
CA PHE A 84 18.28 3.46 6.40
C PHE A 84 17.38 2.83 7.48
N ASN A 85 17.63 3.15 8.73
CA ASN A 85 16.77 2.73 9.83
C ASN A 85 15.56 3.65 9.93
N ILE A 86 14.40 3.16 9.48
CA ILE A 86 13.15 3.95 9.45
C ILE A 86 12.73 4.42 10.84
N SER A 87 13.13 3.73 11.89
CA SER A 87 12.84 4.14 13.28
C SER A 87 13.75 5.24 13.82
N LYS A 88 14.83 5.59 13.10
CA LYS A 88 15.86 6.53 13.54
C LYS A 88 16.27 7.48 12.40
N LEU A 89 15.29 8.13 11.78
CA LEU A 89 15.55 9.02 10.63
C LEU A 89 16.05 10.40 11.03
N ASP A 90 15.91 10.79 12.30
CA ASP A 90 16.30 12.10 12.83
C ASP A 90 15.70 13.25 12.02
N THR A 91 14.39 13.21 11.85
CA THR A 91 13.64 14.25 11.13
C THR A 91 13.10 15.30 12.08
N ILE A 92 12.65 16.44 11.52
CA ILE A 92 12.02 17.51 12.29
C ILE A 92 10.77 17.02 13.07
N LEU A 93 10.11 15.98 12.64
CA LEU A 93 8.97 15.37 13.33
C LEU A 93 9.35 14.72 14.66
N ASP A 94 10.61 14.34 14.85
CA ASP A 94 11.10 13.79 16.11
C ASP A 94 11.00 14.81 17.26
N MET A 95 11.03 16.10 16.95
CA MET A 95 10.83 17.16 17.94
C MET A 95 9.45 17.07 18.61
N ILE A 96 8.42 16.68 17.88
CA ILE A 96 7.05 16.52 18.41
C ILE A 96 7.04 15.39 19.45
N ASN A 97 7.69 14.27 19.15
CA ASN A 97 7.79 13.17 20.10
C ASN A 97 8.68 13.53 21.30
N THR A 98 9.83 14.16 21.05
CA THR A 98 10.80 14.51 22.11
C THR A 98 10.23 15.59 23.03
N SER A 99 9.59 16.62 22.49
CA SER A 99 9.11 17.77 23.28
C SER A 99 7.75 17.54 23.94
N TYR A 100 6.88 16.76 23.31
CA TYR A 100 5.49 16.58 23.75
C TYR A 100 5.10 15.12 24.00
N GLY A 101 5.97 14.15 23.71
CA GLY A 101 5.67 12.74 23.84
C GLY A 101 4.58 12.22 22.88
N ILE A 102 4.30 12.98 21.80
CA ILE A 102 3.23 12.65 20.86
C ILE A 102 3.75 11.71 19.78
N LYS A 103 3.14 10.54 19.67
CA LYS A 103 3.35 9.57 18.60
C LYS A 103 2.14 9.54 17.69
N ILE A 104 2.33 9.84 16.41
CA ILE A 104 1.30 9.73 15.38
C ILE A 104 1.67 8.53 14.53
N MET A 105 0.89 7.44 14.67
CA MET A 105 1.18 6.15 14.05
C MET A 105 1.30 6.27 12.52
N GLY A 106 2.42 5.77 11.98
CA GLY A 106 2.73 5.84 10.55
C GLY A 106 3.21 7.20 10.05
N VAL A 107 3.21 8.24 10.87
CA VAL A 107 3.71 9.58 10.53
C VAL A 107 5.08 9.82 11.16
N ASN A 108 5.18 9.74 12.49
CA ASN A 108 6.45 9.80 13.21
C ASN A 108 6.84 8.46 13.87
N THR A 109 6.17 7.39 13.51
CA THR A 109 6.50 6.00 13.88
C THR A 109 6.54 5.14 12.62
N ALA A 110 7.32 4.04 12.66
CA ALA A 110 7.46 3.14 11.53
C ALA A 110 6.26 2.20 11.36
N TYR A 111 5.90 1.95 10.11
CA TYR A 111 5.00 0.89 9.69
C TYR A 111 5.70 -0.16 8.83
N LEU A 112 5.23 -1.39 8.91
CA LEU A 112 5.61 -2.49 8.03
C LEU A 112 4.44 -2.82 7.09
N TYR A 113 4.79 -3.23 5.88
CA TYR A 113 3.85 -3.62 4.83
C TYR A 113 4.24 -4.98 4.27
N PHE A 114 3.39 -5.99 4.50
CA PHE A 114 3.58 -7.33 3.96
C PHE A 114 2.72 -7.48 2.70
N GLY A 115 3.39 -7.48 1.55
CA GLY A 115 2.73 -7.52 0.24
C GLY A 115 2.86 -8.88 -0.45
N MET A 116 1.89 -9.20 -1.29
CA MET A 116 1.93 -10.28 -2.26
C MET A 116 1.64 -9.72 -3.65
N TRP A 117 1.69 -10.56 -4.67
CA TRP A 117 1.31 -10.16 -6.02
C TRP A 117 -0.03 -9.44 -6.05
N LYS A 118 -0.06 -8.30 -6.72
CA LYS A 118 -1.17 -7.35 -6.85
C LYS A 118 -1.61 -6.62 -5.57
N SER A 119 -0.98 -6.81 -4.42
CA SER A 119 -1.22 -5.92 -3.29
C SER A 119 -0.97 -4.47 -3.72
N THR A 120 -1.92 -3.59 -3.45
CA THR A 120 -1.97 -2.26 -4.06
C THR A 120 -2.21 -1.19 -3.01
N PHE A 121 -1.54 -0.06 -3.16
CA PHE A 121 -1.93 1.20 -2.51
C PHE A 121 -2.60 2.13 -3.53
N ALA A 122 -3.68 2.76 -3.12
CA ALA A 122 -4.41 3.71 -3.95
C ALA A 122 -3.68 5.04 -4.07
N TRP A 123 -4.12 5.87 -5.00
CA TRP A 123 -3.66 7.26 -5.11
C TRP A 123 -3.91 8.01 -3.81
N HIS A 124 -2.88 8.61 -3.25
CA HIS A 124 -2.94 9.39 -2.03
C HIS A 124 -1.81 10.42 -1.96
N THR A 125 -2.00 11.43 -1.15
CA THR A 125 -0.94 12.28 -0.61
C THR A 125 -0.74 11.93 0.86
N GLU A 126 0.43 12.23 1.40
CA GLU A 126 0.69 12.02 2.83
C GLU A 126 -0.10 13.02 3.68
N ASP A 127 -0.35 12.68 4.94
CA ASP A 127 -0.93 13.59 5.92
C ASP A 127 -0.13 14.89 5.99
N MET A 128 -0.83 16.04 5.99
CA MET A 128 -0.21 17.36 5.99
C MET A 128 0.77 17.63 4.84
N ASP A 129 0.63 16.90 3.72
CA ASP A 129 1.55 16.94 2.58
C ASP A 129 3.02 16.72 2.97
N LEU A 130 3.27 15.97 4.03
CA LEU A 130 4.60 15.63 4.51
C LEU A 130 5.33 14.76 3.50
N TYR A 131 6.66 14.79 3.54
CA TYR A 131 7.48 13.81 2.84
C TYR A 131 7.35 12.44 3.48
N SER A 132 7.56 11.39 2.67
CA SER A 132 7.58 10.01 3.14
C SER A 132 8.82 9.28 2.63
N ILE A 133 9.16 8.20 3.31
CA ILE A 133 10.21 7.29 2.89
C ILE A 133 9.65 5.86 2.92
N ASN A 134 9.89 5.12 1.86
CA ASN A 134 9.53 3.71 1.75
C ASN A 134 10.77 2.88 1.45
N TYR A 135 11.16 2.03 2.39
CA TYR A 135 12.31 1.15 2.26
C TYR A 135 11.86 -0.28 1.97
N LEU A 136 12.22 -0.80 0.80
CA LEU A 136 12.01 -2.19 0.47
C LEU A 136 13.08 -3.04 1.17
N HIS A 137 12.71 -3.65 2.29
CA HIS A 137 13.64 -4.43 3.10
C HIS A 137 14.05 -5.73 2.40
N PHE A 138 13.09 -6.47 1.85
CA PHE A 138 13.32 -7.65 1.03
C PHE A 138 12.11 -7.99 0.18
N GLY A 139 12.29 -8.88 -0.79
CA GLY A 139 11.24 -9.43 -1.62
C GLY A 139 11.19 -8.82 -3.01
N ALA A 140 10.05 -8.96 -3.68
CA ALA A 140 9.83 -8.43 -5.01
C ALA A 140 9.70 -6.90 -5.01
N PRO A 141 10.05 -6.23 -6.11
CA PRO A 141 9.96 -4.78 -6.20
C PRO A 141 8.55 -4.25 -5.99
N LYS A 142 8.46 -3.06 -5.40
CA LYS A 142 7.24 -2.25 -5.34
C LYS A 142 7.29 -1.25 -6.48
N SER A 143 6.33 -1.29 -7.37
CA SER A 143 6.22 -0.33 -8.47
C SER A 143 5.32 0.84 -8.12
N TRP A 144 5.60 2.01 -8.71
CA TRP A 144 4.99 3.28 -8.37
C TRP A 144 4.52 4.01 -9.62
N TYR A 145 3.40 4.72 -9.48
CA TYR A 145 2.98 5.78 -10.39
C TYR A 145 2.98 7.09 -9.62
N CYS A 146 3.47 8.16 -10.22
CA CYS A 146 3.61 9.45 -9.56
C CYS A 146 2.97 10.54 -10.42
N ILE A 147 2.26 11.45 -9.75
CA ILE A 147 1.73 12.67 -10.38
C ILE A 147 2.41 13.86 -9.73
N PRO A 148 3.05 14.75 -10.50
CA PRO A 148 3.63 15.97 -9.96
C PRO A 148 2.59 16.78 -9.17
N PRO A 149 2.98 17.42 -8.06
CA PRO A 149 2.05 18.15 -7.19
C PRO A 149 1.19 19.19 -7.93
N GLU A 150 1.76 19.89 -8.92
CA GLU A 150 1.04 20.86 -9.75
C GLU A 150 -0.09 20.27 -10.60
N HIS A 151 -0.11 18.94 -10.78
CA HIS A 151 -1.12 18.22 -11.55
C HIS A 151 -2.07 17.38 -10.70
N GLY A 152 -1.90 17.36 -9.39
CA GLY A 152 -2.73 16.54 -8.47
C GLY A 152 -4.22 16.85 -8.58
N ARG A 153 -4.59 18.11 -8.69
CA ARG A 153 -5.99 18.54 -8.87
C ARG A 153 -6.65 18.01 -10.15
N ARG A 154 -5.87 17.71 -11.19
CA ARG A 154 -6.38 17.11 -12.43
C ARG A 154 -6.82 15.68 -12.19
N LEU A 155 -6.03 14.90 -11.42
CA LEU A 155 -6.40 13.54 -11.03
C LEU A 155 -7.64 13.54 -10.12
N GLU A 156 -7.70 14.43 -9.14
CA GLU A 156 -8.84 14.56 -8.23
C GLU A 156 -10.14 14.86 -8.99
N ARG A 157 -10.11 15.76 -9.97
CA ARG A 157 -11.28 16.06 -10.81
C ARG A 157 -11.72 14.87 -11.65
N LEU A 158 -10.76 14.15 -12.23
CA LEU A 158 -11.04 12.94 -13.02
C LEU A 158 -11.71 11.88 -12.16
N ALA A 159 -11.18 11.62 -10.97
CA ALA A 159 -11.75 10.67 -10.03
C ALA A 159 -13.15 11.10 -9.57
N ALA A 160 -13.35 12.34 -9.15
CA ALA A 160 -14.63 12.86 -8.70
C ALA A 160 -15.71 12.78 -9.79
N GLY A 161 -15.39 13.10 -11.04
CA GLY A 161 -16.31 13.03 -12.16
C GLY A 161 -16.83 11.61 -12.43
N ASN A 162 -15.95 10.62 -12.38
CA ASN A 162 -16.34 9.24 -12.63
C ASN A 162 -17.14 8.61 -11.48
N PHE A 163 -16.84 8.95 -10.23
CA PHE A 163 -17.58 8.42 -9.07
C PHE A 163 -18.96 9.07 -8.89
N SER A 164 -19.16 10.29 -9.33
CA SER A 164 -20.48 10.95 -9.33
C SER A 164 -21.45 10.28 -10.30
N ILE A 165 -21.00 9.88 -11.49
CA ILE A 165 -21.80 9.20 -12.50
C ILE A 165 -22.27 7.82 -12.01
N GLN A 166 -21.43 7.09 -11.27
CA GLN A 166 -21.82 5.79 -10.70
C GLN A 166 -22.85 5.89 -9.59
N LYS A 167 -22.87 6.96 -8.78
CA LYS A 167 -23.91 7.18 -7.77
C LYS A 167 -25.28 7.42 -8.37
N GLU A 168 -25.38 8.12 -9.49
CA GLU A 168 -26.64 8.35 -10.18
C GLU A 168 -27.18 7.10 -10.89
N SER A 169 -26.31 6.19 -11.34
CA SER A 169 -26.74 4.93 -11.98
C SER A 169 -27.22 3.85 -11.00
N ILE A 170 -26.96 4.01 -9.71
CA ILE A 170 -27.42 3.08 -8.65
C ILE A 170 -28.77 3.53 -8.06
N GLN A 171 -29.21 4.77 -8.31
CA GLN A 171 -30.48 5.32 -7.81
C GLN A 171 -31.63 5.24 -8.82
N ASN A 172 -31.45 4.69 -10.00
CA ASN A 172 -32.47 4.37 -11.01
C ASN A 172 -32.58 2.87 -11.24
#